data_7855cf7342d4ed20974aea90fb31a5db
#
_entry.id   7855cf7342d4ed20974aea90fb31a5db
#
_cell.length_a   1.000
_cell.length_b   1.000
_cell.length_c   1.000
_cell.angle_alpha   90.00
_cell.angle_beta   90.00
_cell.angle_gamma   90.00
#
_symmetry.space_group_name_H-M   'P 1'
#
loop_
_entity.id
_entity.type
_entity.pdbx_description
1 polymer ?
#
loop_
_entity_poly.entity_id
_entity_poly.type
_entity_poly.pdbx_seq_one_letter_code
_entity_poly.pdbx_strand_id
1 'polypeptide(L)'
;MNQMTLSEELTWRGLVNQSTYKDIKVLDAEPITFYWGVDPSADSMTIGNLAAAMMVKNFMKHGHKAVLLVGGATGLIGDPDGKSEERNLKSVDEIAKNKQAIVHQYQQIFAGQDFDVVDNYDWFKDMNYLDFLREVGKHVPMRQMMARDFVETRLKEGGAGISYAEFSYVLIQAYDFLRLNEDKGVTLQVCGSDQWGNSIAGVDLIRRKNGNSANVYSTPLIVNKSTGVKFGKSEEGAVWLDPNKTSPTQFYQFWINVDDAGAESYLKVFTELSKDEIDQIVSEHSQNQG
;
A
#
# COMPACT_ATOMS: atom_id res chain seq x y z
N MET A 1 -21.61 -19.99 13.59
CA MET A 1 -20.51 -20.24 12.64
C MET A 1 -19.23 -19.73 13.28
N ASN A 2 -18.13 -20.49 13.24
CA ASN A 2 -16.85 -19.96 13.72
C ASN A 2 -16.41 -18.86 12.76
N GLN A 3 -16.18 -17.66 13.28
CA GLN A 3 -15.61 -16.56 12.53
C GLN A 3 -14.18 -16.95 12.12
N MET A 4 -13.81 -16.75 10.84
CA MET A 4 -12.44 -16.99 10.38
C MET A 4 -11.46 -16.14 11.19
N THR A 5 -10.27 -16.67 11.47
CA THR A 5 -9.15 -15.87 12.00
C THR A 5 -8.63 -14.93 10.91
N LEU A 6 -7.83 -13.94 11.27
CA LEU A 6 -7.26 -12.99 10.28
C LEU A 6 -6.45 -13.72 9.21
N SER A 7 -5.57 -14.66 9.62
CA SER A 7 -4.75 -15.41 8.67
C SER A 7 -5.57 -16.26 7.70
N GLU A 8 -6.66 -16.85 8.19
CA GLU A 8 -7.62 -17.62 7.37
C GLU A 8 -8.37 -16.69 6.39
N GLU A 9 -8.87 -15.54 6.86
CA GLU A 9 -9.60 -14.60 6.01
C GLU A 9 -8.70 -14.00 4.93
N LEU A 10 -7.48 -13.57 5.27
CA LEU A 10 -6.51 -13.05 4.29
C LEU A 10 -6.16 -14.11 3.23
N THR A 11 -5.99 -15.36 3.64
CA THR A 11 -5.69 -16.47 2.72
C THR A 11 -6.87 -16.76 1.80
N TRP A 12 -8.07 -16.87 2.35
CA TRP A 12 -9.29 -17.12 1.58
C TRP A 12 -9.60 -15.99 0.58
N ARG A 13 -9.39 -14.73 0.98
CA ARG A 13 -9.58 -13.57 0.08
C ARG A 13 -8.50 -13.44 -0.99
N GLY A 14 -7.42 -14.24 -0.92
CA GLY A 14 -6.29 -14.14 -1.86
C GLY A 14 -5.43 -12.90 -1.63
N LEU A 15 -5.39 -12.40 -0.41
CA LEU A 15 -4.66 -11.18 -0.02
C LEU A 15 -3.25 -11.47 0.52
N VAL A 16 -2.75 -12.70 0.44
CA VAL A 16 -1.41 -13.08 0.88
C VAL A 16 -0.47 -13.11 -0.32
N ASN A 17 0.60 -12.31 -0.29
CA ASN A 17 1.70 -12.37 -1.26
C ASN A 17 3.01 -12.76 -0.60
N GLN A 18 3.61 -11.87 0.17
CA GLN A 18 4.86 -12.09 0.89
C GLN A 18 4.75 -11.60 2.33
N SER A 19 5.46 -12.27 3.23
CA SER A 19 5.57 -11.86 4.62
C SER A 19 6.97 -12.18 5.16
N THR A 20 7.47 -11.35 6.06
CA THR A 20 8.68 -11.65 6.84
C THR A 20 8.41 -12.58 8.01
N TYR A 21 7.15 -12.75 8.41
CA TYR A 21 6.77 -13.81 9.34
C TYR A 21 6.96 -15.20 8.70
N LYS A 22 7.48 -16.15 9.45
CA LYS A 22 7.59 -17.55 8.97
C LYS A 22 6.22 -18.19 8.73
N ASP A 23 5.24 -17.80 9.55
CA ASP A 23 3.85 -18.23 9.45
C ASP A 23 2.97 -17.02 9.79
N ILE A 24 2.04 -16.66 8.90
CA ILE A 24 1.12 -15.53 9.11
C ILE A 24 0.09 -15.79 10.21
N LYS A 25 -0.03 -17.01 10.72
CA LYS A 25 -0.87 -17.31 11.89
C LYS A 25 -0.46 -16.56 13.15
N VAL A 26 0.75 -15.99 13.19
CA VAL A 26 1.15 -15.08 14.26
C VAL A 26 0.23 -13.85 14.35
N LEU A 27 -0.42 -13.48 13.26
CA LEU A 27 -1.40 -12.39 13.20
C LEU A 27 -2.73 -12.72 13.89
N ASP A 28 -2.98 -14.00 14.21
CA ASP A 28 -4.19 -14.45 14.92
C ASP A 28 -4.05 -14.39 16.45
N ALA A 29 -2.86 -14.07 16.95
CA ALA A 29 -2.57 -14.05 18.39
C ALA A 29 -2.97 -12.68 19.00
N GLU A 30 -2.00 -11.93 19.50
CA GLU A 30 -2.25 -10.65 20.16
C GLU A 30 -2.37 -9.48 19.16
N PRO A 31 -3.20 -8.48 19.45
CA PRO A 31 -3.29 -7.28 18.63
C PRO A 31 -1.94 -6.57 18.51
N ILE A 32 -1.55 -6.23 17.29
CA ILE A 32 -0.33 -5.47 16.98
C ILE A 32 -0.69 -4.10 16.42
N THR A 33 0.25 -3.17 16.50
CA THR A 33 0.15 -1.89 15.80
C THR A 33 0.85 -2.01 14.45
N PHE A 34 0.14 -1.73 13.37
CA PHE A 34 0.65 -1.75 12.00
C PHE A 34 0.45 -0.40 11.32
N TYR A 35 1.20 -0.16 10.25
CA TYR A 35 0.94 1.02 9.42
C TYR A 35 0.79 0.68 7.94
N TRP A 36 0.04 1.52 7.27
CA TRP A 36 -0.12 1.57 5.83
C TRP A 36 0.04 3.01 5.34
N GLY A 37 0.82 3.23 4.29
CA GLY A 37 1.10 4.55 3.74
C GLY A 37 0.60 4.72 2.32
N VAL A 38 0.13 5.93 2.02
CA VAL A 38 -0.26 6.37 0.66
C VAL A 38 0.37 7.72 0.37
N ASP A 39 1.09 7.80 -0.75
CA ASP A 39 1.59 9.07 -1.26
C ASP A 39 0.46 9.86 -1.92
N PRO A 40 0.31 11.15 -1.60
CA PRO A 40 -0.70 12.03 -2.17
C PRO A 40 -0.32 12.48 -3.59
N SER A 41 -0.08 11.50 -4.48
CA SER A 41 0.29 11.73 -5.87
C SER A 41 -0.87 12.30 -6.72
N ALA A 42 -2.09 12.23 -6.21
CA ALA A 42 -3.30 12.87 -6.72
C ALA A 42 -4.23 13.22 -5.57
N ASP A 43 -5.25 14.04 -5.85
CA ASP A 43 -6.31 14.40 -4.89
C ASP A 43 -7.41 13.34 -4.75
N SER A 44 -7.11 12.10 -5.12
CA SER A 44 -7.95 10.92 -4.88
C SER A 44 -7.12 9.65 -4.92
N MET A 45 -7.53 8.65 -4.16
CA MET A 45 -7.12 7.26 -4.35
C MET A 45 -7.83 6.64 -5.54
N THR A 46 -7.24 5.57 -6.07
CA THR A 46 -7.80 4.75 -7.13
C THR A 46 -8.37 3.44 -6.56
N ILE A 47 -9.06 2.69 -7.40
CA ILE A 47 -9.53 1.34 -7.04
C ILE A 47 -8.36 0.38 -6.69
N GLY A 48 -7.16 0.63 -7.22
CA GLY A 48 -5.96 -0.12 -6.82
C GLY A 48 -5.56 0.16 -5.37
N ASN A 49 -5.70 1.40 -4.90
CA ASN A 49 -5.51 1.73 -3.50
C ASN A 49 -6.62 1.14 -2.63
N LEU A 50 -7.86 1.06 -3.14
CA LEU A 50 -8.98 0.45 -2.42
C LEU A 50 -8.70 -1.04 -2.11
N ALA A 51 -8.08 -1.79 -3.03
CA ALA A 51 -7.71 -3.18 -2.77
C ALA A 51 -6.79 -3.31 -1.54
N ALA A 52 -5.77 -2.45 -1.43
CA ALA A 52 -4.91 -2.39 -0.25
C ALA A 52 -5.67 -1.91 1.00
N ALA A 53 -6.56 -0.93 0.86
CA ALA A 53 -7.39 -0.45 1.96
C ALA A 53 -8.33 -1.54 2.50
N MET A 54 -8.86 -2.42 1.65
CA MET A 54 -9.68 -3.56 2.09
C MET A 54 -8.87 -4.58 2.88
N MET A 55 -7.59 -4.80 2.54
CA MET A 55 -6.67 -5.58 3.38
C MET A 55 -6.50 -4.90 4.76
N VAL A 56 -6.20 -3.60 4.79
CA VAL A 56 -6.09 -2.81 6.04
C VAL A 56 -7.35 -2.96 6.90
N LYS A 57 -8.53 -2.88 6.26
CA LYS A 57 -9.82 -3.04 6.94
C LYS A 57 -9.99 -4.41 7.59
N ASN A 58 -9.49 -5.48 6.94
CA ASN A 58 -9.48 -6.83 7.54
C ASN A 58 -8.59 -6.88 8.80
N PHE A 59 -7.41 -6.29 8.78
CA PHE A 59 -6.57 -6.19 9.98
C PHE A 59 -7.30 -5.46 11.13
N MET A 60 -7.94 -4.33 10.82
CA MET A 60 -8.70 -3.55 11.83
C MET A 60 -9.88 -4.34 12.40
N LYS A 61 -10.64 -5.04 11.57
CA LYS A 61 -11.77 -5.89 12.00
C LYS A 61 -11.36 -6.99 12.97
N HIS A 62 -10.14 -7.49 12.85
CA HIS A 62 -9.56 -8.49 13.74
C HIS A 62 -8.83 -7.88 14.95
N GLY A 63 -9.02 -6.59 15.21
CA GLY A 63 -8.57 -5.93 16.44
C GLY A 63 -7.15 -5.36 16.40
N HIS A 64 -6.47 -5.39 15.26
CA HIS A 64 -5.16 -4.75 15.12
C HIS A 64 -5.31 -3.22 15.00
N LYS A 65 -4.33 -2.48 15.54
CA LYS A 65 -4.33 -1.01 15.56
C LYS A 65 -3.68 -0.45 14.32
N ALA A 66 -4.42 0.36 13.56
CA ALA A 66 -3.93 0.98 12.33
C ALA A 66 -3.34 2.36 12.58
N VAL A 67 -2.16 2.60 11.98
CA VAL A 67 -1.60 3.93 11.75
C VAL A 67 -1.60 4.17 10.24
N LEU A 68 -2.38 5.14 9.77
CA LEU A 68 -2.51 5.47 8.35
C LEU A 68 -1.60 6.67 8.06
N LEU A 69 -0.56 6.43 7.26
CA LEU A 69 0.39 7.45 6.89
C LEU A 69 0.00 8.11 5.58
N VAL A 70 0.01 9.44 5.55
CA VAL A 70 -0.03 10.21 4.30
C VAL A 70 1.37 10.74 4.02
N GLY A 71 1.87 10.44 2.84
CA GLY A 71 3.24 10.75 2.44
C GLY A 71 3.46 12.20 2.02
N GLY A 72 3.36 13.16 2.95
CA GLY A 72 3.62 14.58 2.63
C GLY A 72 5.04 14.83 2.17
N ALA A 73 6.04 14.18 2.77
CA ALA A 73 7.43 14.28 2.36
C ALA A 73 7.73 13.37 1.13
N THR A 74 7.31 12.10 1.19
CA THR A 74 7.49 11.17 0.08
C THR A 74 6.77 11.60 -1.19
N GLY A 75 5.61 12.21 -1.08
CA GLY A 75 4.87 12.78 -2.21
C GLY A 75 5.59 13.93 -2.93
N LEU A 76 6.46 14.68 -2.23
CA LEU A 76 7.31 15.71 -2.84
C LEU A 76 8.41 15.14 -3.74
N ILE A 77 8.83 13.90 -3.48
CA ILE A 77 9.87 13.20 -4.26
C ILE A 77 9.22 12.30 -5.31
N GLY A 78 8.25 11.51 -4.91
CA GLY A 78 7.56 10.50 -5.72
C GLY A 78 8.31 9.17 -5.81
N ASP A 79 7.58 8.08 -5.56
CA ASP A 79 8.13 6.72 -5.62
C ASP A 79 8.58 6.37 -7.05
N PRO A 80 9.85 6.02 -7.28
CA PRO A 80 10.37 5.64 -8.58
C PRO A 80 10.00 4.21 -8.98
N ASP A 81 9.56 3.36 -8.05
CA ASP A 81 9.33 1.95 -8.32
C ASP A 81 8.20 1.73 -9.35
N GLY A 82 8.43 0.82 -10.29
CA GLY A 82 7.51 0.53 -11.39
C GLY A 82 7.37 1.65 -12.43
N LYS A 83 8.30 2.63 -12.48
CA LYS A 83 8.34 3.72 -13.45
C LYS A 83 9.56 3.63 -14.36
N SER A 84 9.33 3.86 -15.65
CA SER A 84 10.40 3.91 -16.65
C SER A 84 11.11 5.26 -16.72
N GLU A 85 10.43 6.32 -16.29
CA GLU A 85 10.91 7.71 -16.38
C GLU A 85 10.81 8.43 -15.04
N GLU A 86 11.58 9.50 -14.87
CA GLU A 86 11.55 10.36 -13.70
C GLU A 86 10.19 11.07 -13.57
N ARG A 87 9.70 11.20 -12.35
CA ARG A 87 8.46 11.92 -12.08
C ARG A 87 8.67 13.44 -12.10
N ASN A 88 7.71 14.16 -12.63
CA ASN A 88 7.62 15.59 -12.41
C ASN A 88 7.30 15.87 -10.94
N LEU A 89 8.12 16.71 -10.31
CA LEU A 89 7.91 17.12 -8.92
C LEU A 89 6.64 17.97 -8.80
N LYS A 90 5.86 17.68 -7.78
CA LYS A 90 4.66 18.45 -7.42
C LYS A 90 5.02 19.60 -6.49
N SER A 91 4.25 20.68 -6.55
CA SER A 91 4.41 21.79 -5.61
C SER A 91 3.97 21.39 -4.20
N VAL A 92 4.52 22.09 -3.19
CA VAL A 92 4.13 21.89 -1.78
C VAL A 92 2.62 22.12 -1.60
N ASP A 93 2.04 23.13 -2.27
CA ASP A 93 0.61 23.43 -2.17
C ASP A 93 -0.26 22.33 -2.80
N GLU A 94 0.18 21.76 -3.93
CA GLU A 94 -0.50 20.64 -4.56
C GLU A 94 -0.49 19.40 -3.64
N ILE A 95 0.65 19.07 -3.04
CA ILE A 95 0.76 17.98 -2.09
C ILE A 95 -0.12 18.24 -0.85
N ALA A 96 -0.14 19.46 -0.33
CA ALA A 96 -0.98 19.83 0.81
C ALA A 96 -2.48 19.62 0.52
N LYS A 97 -2.95 20.02 -0.67
CA LYS A 97 -4.31 19.78 -1.12
C LYS A 97 -4.63 18.29 -1.26
N ASN A 98 -3.74 17.56 -1.93
CA ASN A 98 -3.93 16.12 -2.15
C ASN A 98 -3.97 15.34 -0.84
N LYS A 99 -3.12 15.69 0.14
CA LYS A 99 -3.14 15.09 1.49
C LYS A 99 -4.52 15.18 2.13
N GLN A 100 -5.14 16.35 2.11
CA GLN A 100 -6.46 16.54 2.70
C GLN A 100 -7.51 15.62 2.06
N ALA A 101 -7.47 15.47 0.74
CA ALA A 101 -8.38 14.58 0.02
C ALA A 101 -8.15 13.09 0.40
N ILE A 102 -6.90 12.65 0.50
CA ILE A 102 -6.56 11.29 0.91
C ILE A 102 -7.02 11.02 2.35
N VAL A 103 -6.78 11.94 3.29
CA VAL A 103 -7.25 11.82 4.68
C VAL A 103 -8.77 11.73 4.74
N HIS A 104 -9.48 12.53 3.94
CA HIS A 104 -10.93 12.45 3.86
C HIS A 104 -11.40 11.08 3.35
N GLN A 105 -10.74 10.51 2.35
CA GLN A 105 -11.04 9.15 1.86
C GLN A 105 -10.73 8.07 2.89
N TYR A 106 -9.68 8.21 3.71
CA TYR A 106 -9.45 7.31 4.85
C TYR A 106 -10.66 7.32 5.81
N GLN A 107 -11.16 8.51 6.16
CA GLN A 107 -12.33 8.64 7.04
C GLN A 107 -13.58 7.97 6.45
N GLN A 108 -13.75 8.01 5.13
CA GLN A 108 -14.87 7.35 4.45
C GLN A 108 -14.72 5.83 4.40
N ILE A 109 -13.55 5.33 3.97
CA ILE A 109 -13.30 3.89 3.79
C ILE A 109 -13.30 3.16 5.13
N PHE A 110 -12.70 3.76 6.16
CA PHE A 110 -12.55 3.17 7.49
C PHE A 110 -13.58 3.70 8.50
N ALA A 111 -14.73 4.22 8.02
CA ALA A 111 -15.80 4.74 8.89
C ALA A 111 -16.20 3.69 9.93
N GLY A 112 -16.31 4.11 11.19
CA GLY A 112 -16.64 3.23 12.33
C GLY A 112 -15.46 2.40 12.88
N GLN A 113 -14.26 2.55 12.32
CA GLN A 113 -13.02 1.97 12.84
C GLN A 113 -12.19 3.04 13.55
N ASP A 114 -11.36 2.61 14.51
CA ASP A 114 -10.41 3.49 15.20
C ASP A 114 -9.02 3.40 14.54
N PHE A 115 -8.44 4.55 14.19
CA PHE A 115 -7.11 4.64 13.56
C PHE A 115 -6.46 5.99 13.80
N ASP A 116 -5.14 6.00 13.81
CA ASP A 116 -4.34 7.22 13.80
C ASP A 116 -4.02 7.64 12.37
N VAL A 117 -4.02 8.94 12.11
CA VAL A 117 -3.47 9.51 10.87
C VAL A 117 -2.18 10.25 11.17
N VAL A 118 -1.15 10.04 10.37
CA VAL A 118 0.14 10.71 10.47
C VAL A 118 0.60 11.21 9.10
N ASP A 119 1.38 12.30 9.11
CA ASP A 119 2.02 12.86 7.92
C ASP A 119 3.54 12.77 8.08
N ASN A 120 4.23 12.10 7.18
CA ASN A 120 5.68 11.99 7.27
C ASN A 120 6.40 13.34 7.06
N TYR A 121 5.74 14.36 6.52
CA TYR A 121 6.28 15.71 6.46
C TYR A 121 6.59 16.27 7.87
N ASP A 122 5.86 15.84 8.89
CA ASP A 122 6.02 16.34 10.26
C ASP A 122 7.39 16.04 10.88
N TRP A 123 8.02 14.92 10.53
CA TRP A 123 9.38 14.61 11.00
C TRP A 123 10.49 14.95 10.01
N PHE A 124 10.14 15.29 8.74
CA PHE A 124 11.15 15.70 7.77
C PHE A 124 11.32 17.22 7.65
N LYS A 125 10.28 18.01 7.91
CA LYS A 125 10.29 19.48 7.72
C LYS A 125 11.42 20.20 8.49
N ASP A 126 11.80 19.67 9.66
CA ASP A 126 12.83 20.25 10.53
C ASP A 126 14.15 19.46 10.48
N MET A 127 14.21 18.36 9.72
CA MET A 127 15.41 17.53 9.59
C MET A 127 16.35 18.14 8.55
N ASN A 128 17.55 18.53 8.96
CA ASN A 128 18.54 18.97 7.99
C ASN A 128 19.24 17.79 7.28
N TYR A 129 19.84 18.08 6.14
CA TYR A 129 20.46 17.07 5.29
C TYR A 129 21.56 16.25 5.96
N LEU A 130 22.41 16.90 6.80
CA LEU A 130 23.48 16.21 7.50
C LEU A 130 22.94 15.28 8.58
N ASP A 131 21.90 15.67 9.27
CA ASP A 131 21.24 14.82 10.25
C ASP A 131 20.62 13.61 9.56
N PHE A 132 19.96 13.78 8.40
CA PHE A 132 19.43 12.67 7.62
C PHE A 132 20.52 11.67 7.21
N LEU A 133 21.67 12.16 6.72
CA LEU A 133 22.79 11.29 6.37
C LEU A 133 23.35 10.51 7.57
N ARG A 134 23.41 11.14 8.74
CA ARG A 134 23.91 10.52 9.97
C ARG A 134 22.91 9.52 10.56
N GLU A 135 21.63 9.88 10.58
CA GLU A 135 20.58 9.09 11.25
C GLU A 135 20.07 7.95 10.38
N VAL A 136 20.06 8.13 9.08
CA VAL A 136 19.50 7.18 8.11
C VAL A 136 20.57 6.67 7.15
N GLY A 137 21.20 7.55 6.40
CA GLY A 137 22.13 7.19 5.31
C GLY A 137 23.25 6.26 5.77
N LYS A 138 23.83 6.50 6.94
CA LYS A 138 24.88 5.67 7.53
C LYS A 138 24.48 4.20 7.72
N HIS A 139 23.20 3.93 7.93
CA HIS A 139 22.68 2.61 8.27
C HIS A 139 22.17 1.81 7.08
N VAL A 140 22.06 2.43 5.90
CA VAL A 140 21.56 1.76 4.67
C VAL A 140 22.71 1.50 3.71
N PRO A 141 23.07 0.21 3.46
CA PRO A 141 24.16 -0.12 2.57
C PRO A 141 23.83 0.19 1.11
N MET A 142 24.70 0.90 0.42
CA MET A 142 24.57 1.22 -1.02
C MET A 142 24.31 -0.03 -1.88
N ARG A 143 24.95 -1.15 -1.55
CA ARG A 143 24.77 -2.40 -2.29
C ARG A 143 23.32 -2.88 -2.31
N GLN A 144 22.58 -2.71 -1.20
CA GLN A 144 21.16 -3.08 -1.14
C GLN A 144 20.29 -2.14 -1.99
N MET A 145 20.64 -0.86 -2.02
CA MET A 145 19.94 0.12 -2.84
C MET A 145 20.17 -0.11 -4.32
N MET A 146 21.41 -0.42 -4.71
CA MET A 146 21.80 -0.67 -6.11
C MET A 146 21.26 -1.99 -6.67
N ALA A 147 21.01 -2.99 -5.82
CA ALA A 147 20.51 -4.31 -6.21
C ALA A 147 18.99 -4.36 -6.44
N ARG A 148 18.32 -3.22 -6.48
CA ARG A 148 16.88 -3.17 -6.76
C ARG A 148 16.62 -3.20 -8.26
N ASP A 149 15.66 -4.01 -8.69
CA ASP A 149 15.38 -4.26 -10.12
C ASP A 149 15.16 -2.98 -10.93
N PHE A 150 14.40 -2.01 -10.36
CA PHE A 150 14.16 -0.75 -11.06
C PHE A 150 15.42 0.12 -11.16
N VAL A 151 16.31 0.10 -10.16
CA VAL A 151 17.59 0.83 -10.18
C VAL A 151 18.49 0.23 -11.23
N GLU A 152 18.65 -1.09 -11.22
CA GLU A 152 19.45 -1.82 -12.19
C GLU A 152 18.93 -1.58 -13.63
N THR A 153 17.62 -1.65 -13.81
CA THR A 153 16.98 -1.40 -15.12
C THR A 153 17.23 0.02 -15.63
N ARG A 154 17.17 1.03 -14.75
CA ARG A 154 17.33 2.44 -15.14
C ARG A 154 18.79 2.86 -15.31
N LEU A 155 19.73 2.18 -14.63
CA LEU A 155 21.18 2.47 -14.74
C LEU A 155 21.90 1.70 -15.85
N LYS A 156 21.27 0.68 -16.45
CA LYS A 156 21.86 -0.04 -17.59
C LYS A 156 22.01 0.88 -18.80
N GLU A 157 22.86 0.48 -19.74
CA GLU A 157 23.06 1.20 -21.00
C GLU A 157 21.74 1.39 -21.76
N GLY A 158 21.45 2.63 -22.15
CA GLY A 158 20.16 3.00 -22.77
C GLY A 158 18.99 3.18 -21.79
N GLY A 159 19.19 3.01 -20.49
CA GLY A 159 18.19 3.31 -19.47
C GLY A 159 17.98 4.82 -19.25
N ALA A 160 16.82 5.20 -18.68
CA ALA A 160 16.46 6.60 -18.45
C ALA A 160 17.30 7.31 -17.37
N GLY A 161 18.14 6.56 -16.63
CA GLY A 161 18.84 7.08 -15.46
C GLY A 161 17.93 7.18 -14.24
N ILE A 162 18.49 7.58 -13.11
CA ILE A 162 17.78 7.83 -11.86
C ILE A 162 18.42 9.03 -11.16
N SER A 163 17.61 9.98 -10.72
CA SER A 163 18.13 11.10 -9.94
C SER A 163 18.47 10.66 -8.50
N TYR A 164 19.34 11.44 -7.84
CA TYR A 164 19.66 11.20 -6.44
C TYR A 164 18.40 11.29 -5.54
N ALA A 165 17.48 12.19 -5.87
CA ALA A 165 16.22 12.34 -5.13
C ALA A 165 15.38 11.06 -5.20
N GLU A 166 15.10 10.55 -6.40
CA GLU A 166 14.37 9.29 -6.58
C GLU A 166 15.10 8.10 -5.95
N PHE A 167 16.42 8.02 -6.13
CA PHE A 167 17.24 6.96 -5.51
C PHE A 167 17.15 6.97 -3.99
N SER A 168 17.01 8.17 -3.39
CA SER A 168 16.90 8.34 -1.95
C SER A 168 15.50 8.09 -1.38
N TYR A 169 14.47 7.93 -2.22
CA TYR A 169 13.09 7.70 -1.78
C TYR A 169 12.97 6.55 -0.77
N VAL A 170 13.64 5.44 -1.03
CA VAL A 170 13.64 4.28 -0.14
C VAL A 170 14.14 4.60 1.27
N LEU A 171 15.08 5.53 1.40
CA LEU A 171 15.60 5.97 2.71
C LEU A 171 14.56 6.75 3.50
N ILE A 172 13.77 7.56 2.80
CA ILE A 172 12.68 8.36 3.39
C ILE A 172 11.62 7.42 3.94
N GLN A 173 11.15 6.48 3.15
CA GLN A 173 10.15 5.49 3.60
C GLN A 173 10.70 4.55 4.69
N ALA A 174 11.97 4.18 4.64
CA ALA A 174 12.59 3.39 5.70
C ALA A 174 12.61 4.15 7.04
N TYR A 175 12.85 5.46 6.99
CA TYR A 175 12.81 6.31 8.18
C TYR A 175 11.39 6.49 8.72
N ASP A 176 10.37 6.52 7.86
CA ASP A 176 8.97 6.51 8.30
C ASP A 176 8.69 5.32 9.22
N PHE A 177 9.10 4.12 8.79
CA PHE A 177 8.89 2.92 9.59
C PHE A 177 9.65 2.98 10.93
N LEU A 178 10.90 3.45 10.90
CA LEU A 178 11.69 3.66 12.12
C LEU A 178 10.99 4.62 13.09
N ARG A 179 10.54 5.79 12.62
CA ARG A 179 9.83 6.77 13.44
C ARG A 179 8.55 6.21 14.03
N LEU A 180 7.76 5.51 13.23
CA LEU A 180 6.52 4.89 13.71
C LEU A 180 6.79 3.75 14.70
N ASN A 181 7.88 3.01 14.53
CA ASN A 181 8.30 2.00 15.51
C ASN A 181 8.69 2.64 16.85
N GLU A 182 9.47 3.73 16.82
CA GLU A 182 9.91 4.46 18.01
C GLU A 182 8.76 5.18 18.71
N ASP A 183 7.92 5.90 17.97
CA ASP A 183 6.95 6.83 18.54
C ASP A 183 5.59 6.16 18.86
N LYS A 184 5.22 5.12 18.11
CA LYS A 184 3.87 4.50 18.19
C LYS A 184 3.91 2.97 18.39
N GLY A 185 5.09 2.38 18.53
CA GLY A 185 5.21 0.92 18.70
C GLY A 185 4.74 0.12 17.49
N VAL A 186 4.80 0.69 16.28
CA VAL A 186 4.46 -0.01 15.05
C VAL A 186 5.47 -1.12 14.79
N THR A 187 5.02 -2.36 14.68
CA THR A 187 5.86 -3.54 14.45
C THR A 187 5.64 -4.20 13.10
N LEU A 188 4.63 -3.75 12.34
CA LEU A 188 4.29 -4.30 11.03
C LEU A 188 4.01 -3.17 10.04
N GLN A 189 4.62 -3.24 8.85
CA GLN A 189 4.19 -2.51 7.66
C GLN A 189 3.36 -3.42 6.77
N VAL A 190 2.15 -2.97 6.39
CA VAL A 190 1.33 -3.64 5.38
C VAL A 190 1.37 -2.83 4.09
N CYS A 191 1.47 -3.51 2.93
CA CYS A 191 1.66 -2.83 1.65
C CYS A 191 1.20 -3.67 0.45
N GLY A 192 1.16 -3.08 -0.73
CA GLY A 192 1.12 -3.83 -1.99
C GLY A 192 2.49 -4.48 -2.29
N SER A 193 2.51 -5.51 -3.12
CA SER A 193 3.76 -6.22 -3.46
C SER A 193 4.79 -5.34 -4.16
N ASP A 194 4.37 -4.27 -4.82
CA ASP A 194 5.24 -3.25 -5.41
C ASP A 194 6.05 -2.46 -4.36
N GLN A 195 5.61 -2.42 -3.11
CA GLN A 195 6.27 -1.73 -2.00
C GLN A 195 7.17 -2.64 -1.15
N TRP A 196 7.27 -3.92 -1.48
CA TRP A 196 8.03 -4.89 -0.68
C TRP A 196 9.47 -4.45 -0.40
N GLY A 197 10.20 -4.06 -1.45
CA GLY A 197 11.60 -3.64 -1.34
C GLY A 197 11.80 -2.39 -0.46
N ASN A 198 10.91 -1.40 -0.58
CA ASN A 198 10.93 -0.20 0.27
C ASN A 198 10.69 -0.57 1.74
N SER A 199 9.72 -1.45 1.98
CA SER A 199 9.32 -1.88 3.34
C SER A 199 10.42 -2.68 4.04
N ILE A 200 11.11 -3.57 3.33
CA ILE A 200 12.26 -4.33 3.85
C ILE A 200 13.41 -3.40 4.28
N ALA A 201 13.65 -2.32 3.55
CA ALA A 201 14.67 -1.34 3.95
C ALA A 201 14.34 -0.72 5.32
N GLY A 202 13.06 -0.51 5.65
CA GLY A 202 12.62 -0.06 6.96
C GLY A 202 12.88 -1.07 8.07
N VAL A 203 12.60 -2.35 7.83
CA VAL A 203 12.91 -3.44 8.77
C VAL A 203 14.41 -3.51 9.06
N ASP A 204 15.23 -3.43 8.02
CA ASP A 204 16.69 -3.44 8.16
C ASP A 204 17.21 -2.22 8.92
N LEU A 205 16.64 -1.04 8.67
CA LEU A 205 17.01 0.19 9.38
C LEU A 205 16.69 0.10 10.87
N ILE A 206 15.49 -0.34 11.24
CA ILE A 206 15.05 -0.55 12.63
C ILE A 206 16.00 -1.52 13.33
N ARG A 207 16.27 -2.67 12.73
CA ARG A 207 17.19 -3.66 13.30
C ARG A 207 18.60 -3.12 13.52
N ARG A 208 19.13 -2.36 12.53
CA ARG A 208 20.50 -1.81 12.60
C ARG A 208 20.65 -0.69 13.60
N LYS A 209 19.61 0.14 13.75
CA LYS A 209 19.66 1.31 14.61
C LYS A 209 19.29 0.99 16.07
N ASN A 210 18.23 0.24 16.27
CA ASN A 210 17.64 0.01 17.60
C ASN A 210 17.74 -1.44 18.07
N GLY A 211 18.10 -2.38 17.19
CA GLY A 211 18.07 -3.81 17.52
C GLY A 211 16.65 -4.40 17.60
N ASN A 212 15.61 -3.60 17.34
CA ASN A 212 14.22 -4.04 17.39
C ASN A 212 13.88 -4.94 16.21
N SER A 213 12.83 -5.76 16.41
CA SER A 213 12.21 -6.55 15.35
C SER A 213 11.03 -5.82 14.75
N ALA A 214 10.97 -5.78 13.44
CA ALA A 214 9.82 -5.31 12.69
C ALA A 214 9.54 -6.25 11.52
N ASN A 215 8.34 -6.20 10.97
CA ASN A 215 7.88 -7.13 9.94
C ASN A 215 7.20 -6.40 8.80
N VAL A 216 7.09 -7.10 7.67
CA VAL A 216 6.34 -6.66 6.50
C VAL A 216 5.35 -7.73 6.10
N TYR A 217 4.17 -7.31 5.69
CA TYR A 217 3.16 -8.12 5.05
C TYR A 217 2.71 -7.43 3.76
N SER A 218 2.73 -8.15 2.65
CA SER A 218 2.30 -7.61 1.37
C SER A 218 1.15 -8.41 0.76
N THR A 219 0.23 -7.67 0.11
CA THR A 219 -0.83 -8.23 -0.72
C THR A 219 -0.41 -8.26 -2.18
N PRO A 220 -0.88 -9.22 -2.98
CA PRO A 220 -0.61 -9.22 -4.42
C PRO A 220 -1.23 -7.99 -5.10
N LEU A 221 -0.62 -7.55 -6.18
CA LEU A 221 -1.27 -6.58 -7.06
C LEU A 221 -2.47 -7.27 -7.74
N ILE A 222 -3.61 -6.60 -7.69
CA ILE A 222 -4.78 -7.09 -8.40
C ILE A 222 -4.59 -6.85 -9.90
N VAL A 223 -4.76 -7.91 -10.66
CA VAL A 223 -4.69 -7.89 -12.13
C VAL A 223 -6.00 -8.38 -12.73
N ASN A 224 -6.33 -7.87 -13.90
CA ASN A 224 -7.39 -8.43 -14.71
C ASN A 224 -6.97 -9.85 -15.12
N LYS A 225 -7.77 -10.86 -14.78
CA LYS A 225 -7.40 -12.27 -14.99
C LYS A 225 -7.31 -12.67 -16.44
N SER A 226 -8.11 -12.05 -17.29
CA SER A 226 -8.14 -12.34 -18.74
C SER A 226 -6.96 -11.70 -19.48
N THR A 227 -6.53 -10.49 -19.06
CA THR A 227 -5.50 -9.72 -19.77
C THR A 227 -4.15 -9.66 -19.07
N GLY A 228 -4.08 -10.00 -17.76
CA GLY A 228 -2.89 -9.84 -16.94
C GLY A 228 -2.49 -8.39 -16.64
N VAL A 229 -3.27 -7.41 -17.11
CA VAL A 229 -3.01 -5.99 -16.89
C VAL A 229 -3.40 -5.60 -15.46
N LYS A 230 -2.63 -4.67 -14.84
CA LYS A 230 -2.92 -4.13 -13.50
C LYS A 230 -4.36 -3.60 -13.45
N PHE A 231 -5.13 -4.11 -12.49
CA PHE A 231 -6.53 -3.77 -12.30
C PHE A 231 -6.71 -2.28 -11.92
N GLY A 232 -7.82 -1.68 -12.37
CA GLY A 232 -8.15 -0.30 -12.05
C GLY A 232 -7.68 0.72 -13.08
N LYS A 233 -7.29 0.25 -14.28
CA LYS A 233 -7.17 1.10 -15.46
C LYS A 233 -8.28 0.73 -16.44
N SER A 234 -9.14 1.69 -16.77
CA SER A 234 -10.07 1.62 -17.90
C SER A 234 -9.37 2.13 -19.17
N GLU A 235 -10.05 2.04 -20.32
CA GLU A 235 -9.58 2.67 -21.57
C GLU A 235 -9.38 4.20 -21.40
N GLU A 236 -10.15 4.82 -20.48
CA GLU A 236 -10.10 6.25 -20.15
C GLU A 236 -9.05 6.60 -19.09
N GLY A 237 -8.33 5.61 -18.52
CA GLY A 237 -7.28 5.81 -17.52
C GLY A 237 -7.57 5.18 -16.15
N ALA A 238 -7.15 5.83 -15.07
CA ALA A 238 -7.34 5.31 -13.71
C ALA A 238 -8.80 5.45 -13.25
N VAL A 239 -9.32 4.42 -12.57
CA VAL A 239 -10.61 4.46 -11.90
C VAL A 239 -10.44 5.05 -10.50
N TRP A 240 -11.00 6.22 -10.30
CA TRP A 240 -10.84 7.01 -9.08
C TRP A 240 -11.97 6.75 -8.08
N LEU A 241 -11.68 6.93 -6.79
CA LEU A 241 -12.69 6.86 -5.73
C LEU A 241 -13.45 8.18 -5.54
N ASP A 242 -12.95 9.28 -6.11
CA ASP A 242 -13.66 10.55 -6.12
C ASP A 242 -14.73 10.55 -7.23
N PRO A 243 -16.02 10.75 -6.89
CA PRO A 243 -17.12 10.78 -7.86
C PRO A 243 -17.03 11.92 -8.88
N ASN A 244 -16.23 12.97 -8.61
CA ASN A 244 -15.99 14.05 -9.57
C ASN A 244 -14.96 13.66 -10.65
N LYS A 245 -14.14 12.62 -10.40
CA LYS A 245 -13.12 12.11 -11.35
C LYS A 245 -13.60 10.88 -12.10
N THR A 246 -14.25 9.97 -11.41
CA THR A 246 -14.95 8.80 -11.98
C THR A 246 -16.38 8.87 -11.47
N SER A 247 -17.32 9.24 -12.33
CA SER A 247 -18.71 9.37 -11.92
C SER A 247 -19.28 8.05 -11.40
N PRO A 248 -20.33 8.05 -10.56
CA PRO A 248 -20.97 6.82 -10.09
C PRO A 248 -21.40 5.88 -11.23
N THR A 249 -21.85 6.44 -12.35
CA THR A 249 -22.20 5.65 -13.55
C THR A 249 -20.96 4.98 -14.16
N GLN A 250 -19.85 5.71 -14.32
CA GLN A 250 -18.59 5.15 -14.84
C GLN A 250 -18.02 4.09 -13.90
N PHE A 251 -18.10 4.32 -12.59
CA PHE A 251 -17.67 3.36 -11.58
C PHE A 251 -18.51 2.09 -11.61
N TYR A 252 -19.83 2.21 -11.75
CA TYR A 252 -20.73 1.08 -11.92
C TYR A 252 -20.44 0.32 -13.23
N GLN A 253 -20.27 1.03 -14.36
CA GLN A 253 -19.94 0.43 -15.65
C GLN A 253 -18.57 -0.30 -15.61
N PHE A 254 -17.61 0.22 -14.88
CA PHE A 254 -16.33 -0.47 -14.68
C PHE A 254 -16.55 -1.87 -14.08
N TRP A 255 -17.39 -1.99 -13.06
CA TRP A 255 -17.69 -3.28 -12.42
C TRP A 255 -18.52 -4.21 -13.28
N ILE A 256 -19.46 -3.69 -14.04
CA ILE A 256 -20.28 -4.50 -14.97
C ILE A 256 -19.42 -5.11 -16.10
N ASN A 257 -18.34 -4.42 -16.48
CA ASN A 257 -17.47 -4.84 -17.57
C ASN A 257 -16.26 -5.67 -17.12
N VAL A 258 -16.17 -6.05 -15.84
CA VAL A 258 -15.10 -6.97 -15.41
C VAL A 258 -15.36 -8.38 -15.99
N ASP A 259 -14.27 -9.12 -16.18
CA ASP A 259 -14.34 -10.49 -16.69
C ASP A 259 -14.94 -11.46 -15.64
N ASP A 260 -15.78 -12.37 -16.08
CA ASP A 260 -16.41 -13.39 -15.23
C ASP A 260 -15.36 -14.26 -14.52
N ALA A 261 -14.23 -14.54 -15.17
CA ALA A 261 -13.13 -15.31 -14.60
C ALA A 261 -12.50 -14.65 -13.35
N GLY A 262 -12.62 -13.32 -13.24
CA GLY A 262 -12.16 -12.53 -12.11
C GLY A 262 -13.21 -12.26 -11.04
N ALA A 263 -14.49 -12.39 -11.36
CA ALA A 263 -15.61 -11.89 -10.54
C ALA A 263 -15.56 -12.38 -9.07
N GLU A 264 -15.37 -13.68 -8.84
CA GLU A 264 -15.24 -14.23 -7.49
C GLU A 264 -14.06 -13.60 -6.73
N SER A 265 -12.91 -13.44 -7.39
CA SER A 265 -11.72 -12.82 -6.77
C SER A 265 -11.97 -11.36 -6.44
N TYR A 266 -12.68 -10.61 -7.29
CA TYR A 266 -13.02 -9.21 -7.04
C TYR A 266 -14.03 -9.08 -5.91
N LEU A 267 -15.02 -9.97 -5.79
CA LEU A 267 -15.93 -10.03 -4.65
C LEU A 267 -15.14 -10.23 -3.33
N LYS A 268 -14.18 -11.17 -3.33
CA LYS A 268 -13.34 -11.43 -2.15
C LYS A 268 -12.47 -10.23 -1.74
N VAL A 269 -11.98 -9.47 -2.70
CA VAL A 269 -11.08 -8.33 -2.41
C VAL A 269 -11.86 -7.06 -2.07
N PHE A 270 -12.90 -6.73 -2.83
CA PHE A 270 -13.53 -5.41 -2.80
C PHE A 270 -14.83 -5.34 -2.00
N THR A 271 -15.26 -6.45 -1.39
CA THR A 271 -16.46 -6.47 -0.56
C THR A 271 -16.17 -6.95 0.87
N GLU A 272 -17.10 -6.66 1.76
CA GLU A 272 -17.11 -7.18 3.14
C GLU A 272 -17.99 -8.41 3.30
N LEU A 273 -18.45 -8.99 2.20
CA LEU A 273 -19.26 -10.20 2.21
C LEU A 273 -18.50 -11.37 2.86
N SER A 274 -19.24 -12.17 3.61
CA SER A 274 -18.74 -13.40 4.19
C SER A 274 -18.47 -14.47 3.12
N LYS A 275 -17.76 -15.52 3.52
CA LYS A 275 -17.50 -16.66 2.66
C LYS A 275 -18.80 -17.28 2.14
N ASP A 276 -19.77 -17.50 3.05
CA ASP A 276 -21.04 -18.16 2.72
C ASP A 276 -21.86 -17.32 1.72
N GLU A 277 -21.87 -15.98 1.87
CA GLU A 277 -22.53 -15.07 0.95
C GLU A 277 -21.88 -15.09 -0.45
N ILE A 278 -20.55 -15.08 -0.52
CA ILE A 278 -19.84 -15.14 -1.81
C ILE A 278 -20.03 -16.51 -2.46
N ASP A 279 -19.93 -17.60 -1.71
CA ASP A 279 -20.14 -18.96 -2.22
C ASP A 279 -21.58 -19.11 -2.78
N GLN A 280 -22.58 -18.53 -2.12
CA GLN A 280 -23.95 -18.50 -2.60
C GLN A 280 -24.07 -17.72 -3.92
N ILE A 281 -23.53 -16.49 -3.99
CA ILE A 281 -23.58 -15.65 -5.21
C ILE A 281 -22.92 -16.38 -6.38
N VAL A 282 -21.74 -16.98 -6.18
CA VAL A 282 -21.01 -17.70 -7.22
C VAL A 282 -21.79 -18.93 -7.69
N SER A 283 -22.42 -19.68 -6.77
CA SER A 283 -23.25 -20.83 -7.09
C SER A 283 -24.47 -20.46 -7.93
N GLU A 284 -25.20 -19.39 -7.53
CA GLU A 284 -26.36 -18.88 -8.26
C GLU A 284 -25.97 -18.37 -9.67
N HIS A 285 -24.84 -17.69 -9.79
CA HIS A 285 -24.33 -17.22 -11.08
C HIS A 285 -24.01 -18.38 -12.02
N SER A 286 -23.34 -19.43 -11.51
CA SER A 286 -22.98 -20.60 -12.29
C SER A 286 -24.20 -21.37 -12.80
N GLN A 287 -25.32 -21.40 -12.06
CA GLN A 287 -26.56 -22.05 -12.43
C GLN A 287 -27.34 -21.28 -13.52
N ASN A 288 -27.15 -19.96 -13.60
CA ASN A 288 -27.84 -19.09 -14.54
C ASN A 288 -27.10 -18.92 -15.88
N GLN A 289 -25.91 -19.48 -16.03
CA GLN A 289 -25.14 -19.50 -17.28
C GLN A 289 -25.38 -20.74 -18.13
N GLY A 290 -26.30 -21.67 -17.73
CA GLY A 290 -26.67 -22.91 -18.39
C GLY A 290 -27.90 -22.77 -19.31
#